data_72c371ebbe218963c01168767f0a8016
#
_entry.id   72c371ebbe218963c01168767f0a8016
#
_cell.length_a   1.000
_cell.length_b   1.000
_cell.length_c   1.000
_cell.angle_alpha   90.00
_cell.angle_beta   90.00
_cell.angle_gamma   90.00
#
_symmetry.space_group_name_H-M   'P 1'
#
loop_
_entity.id
_entity.type
_entity.pdbx_description
1 polymer ?
#
loop_
_entity_poly.entity_id
_entity_poly.type
_entity_poly.pdbx_seq_one_letter_code
_entity_poly.pdbx_strand_id
1 'polypeptide(L)' 'GLELHGESAVPAHAQATAQALDQARAAKDFATADRLRGELQADGWTVETTRTGTTLRR' A
#
# COMPACT_ATOMS: atom_id res chain seq x y z
N GLY A 1 -19.75 -10.96 -11.82
CA GLY A 1 -19.45 -10.45 -11.78
C GLY A 1 -18.91 -10.15 -11.64
N LEU A 2 -19.26 -10.18 -11.79
CA LEU A 2 -18.89 -9.60 -11.65
C LEU A 2 -18.01 -9.05 -11.51
N GLU A 3 -17.85 -8.84 -11.74
CA GLU A 3 -17.15 -8.18 -11.63
C GLU A 3 -16.37 -7.57 -11.43
N LEU A 4 -16.38 -7.63 -11.49
CA LEU A 4 -15.75 -6.94 -11.25
C LEU A 4 -14.88 -6.36 -10.97
N HIS A 5 -14.88 -6.26 -10.79
CA HIS A 5 -14.15 -5.51 -10.53
C HIS A 5 -13.02 -5.30 -10.56
N GLY A 6 -13.10 -5.73 -10.78
CA GLY A 6 -11.90 -5.65 -10.83
C GLY A 6 -11.23 -4.52 -10.94
N GLU A 7 -11.70 -3.99 -11.00
CA GLU A 7 -11.07 -3.12 -11.04
C GLU A 7 -10.20 -3.04 -10.29
N SER A 8 -10.27 -3.64 -9.51
CA SER A 8 -9.34 -3.33 -8.71
C SER A 8 -8.09 -3.50 -9.31
N ALA A 9 -7.42 -2.52 -9.44
CA ALA A 9 -6.20 -2.50 -10.10
C ALA A 9 -5.03 -2.81 -9.20
N VAL A 10 -5.24 -3.02 -7.92
CA VAL A 10 -4.15 -3.25 -6.98
C VAL A 10 -3.91 -4.75 -6.84
N PRO A 11 -2.75 -5.26 -7.26
CA PRO A 11 -2.47 -6.68 -7.12
C PRO A 11 -2.29 -7.06 -5.65
N ALA A 12 -2.42 -8.36 -5.37
CA ALA A 12 -2.39 -8.84 -4.00
C ALA A 12 -1.07 -8.50 -3.31
N HIS A 13 0.05 -8.59 -4.01
CA HIS A 13 1.34 -8.29 -3.37
C HIS A 13 1.44 -6.81 -3.01
N ALA A 14 0.85 -5.93 -3.80
CA ALA A 14 0.87 -4.50 -3.47
C ALA A 14 -0.02 -4.23 -2.27
N GLN A 15 -1.16 -4.90 -2.19
CA GLN A 15 -2.03 -4.76 -1.03
C GLN A 15 -1.34 -5.26 0.23
N ALA A 16 -0.65 -6.39 0.14
CA ALA A 16 0.06 -6.92 1.29
C ALA A 16 1.16 -5.97 1.74
N THR A 17 1.87 -5.37 0.80
CA THR A 17 2.92 -4.41 1.14
C THR A 17 2.31 -3.17 1.79
N ALA A 18 1.17 -2.70 1.28
CA ALA A 18 0.50 -1.55 1.88
C ALA A 18 0.04 -1.84 3.31
N GLN A 19 -0.45 -3.05 3.56
CA GLN A 19 -0.85 -3.44 4.90
C GLN A 19 0.35 -3.50 5.84
N ALA A 20 1.46 -4.03 5.35
CA ALA A 20 2.68 -4.09 6.15
C ALA A 20 3.18 -2.68 6.47
N LEU A 21 3.10 -1.79 5.48
CA LEU A 21 3.46 -0.39 5.69
C LEU A 21 2.59 0.23 6.79
N ASP A 22 1.30 -0.02 6.73
CA ASP A 22 0.37 0.50 7.71
C ASP A 22 0.70 0.00 9.11
N GLN A 23 0.98 -1.29 9.23
CA GLN A 23 1.35 -1.89 10.50
C GLN A 23 2.66 -1.33 11.02
N ALA A 24 3.64 -1.14 10.15
CA ALA A 24 4.92 -0.57 10.56
C ALA A 24 4.73 0.83 11.12
N ARG A 25 3.86 1.63 10.49
CA ARG A 25 3.59 2.97 10.98
C ARG A 25 2.87 2.94 12.32
N ALA A 26 1.93 2.03 12.48
CA ALA A 26 1.23 1.88 13.75
C ALA A 26 2.19 1.48 14.87
N ALA A 27 3.20 0.70 14.54
CA ALA A 27 4.22 0.29 15.48
C ALA A 27 5.34 1.33 15.62
N LYS A 28 5.25 2.43 14.87
CA LYS A 28 6.27 3.48 14.84
C LYS A 28 7.61 2.98 14.33
N ASP A 29 7.57 1.95 13.51
CA ASP A 29 8.75 1.42 12.85
C ASP A 29 8.93 2.13 11.51
N PHE A 30 9.37 3.38 11.59
CA PHE A 30 9.38 4.24 10.42
C PHE A 30 10.43 3.81 9.40
N ALA A 31 11.49 3.17 9.84
CA ALA A 31 12.50 2.67 8.90
C ALA A 31 11.90 1.61 7.98
N THR A 32 11.16 0.66 8.56
CA THR A 32 10.49 -0.36 7.76
C THR A 32 9.40 0.27 6.89
N ALA A 33 8.66 1.21 7.44
CA ALA A 33 7.59 1.88 6.69
C ALA A 33 8.16 2.60 5.47
N ASP A 34 9.27 3.29 5.63
CA ASP A 34 9.92 4.00 4.53
C ASP A 34 10.36 3.02 3.45
N ARG A 35 10.92 1.90 3.86
CA ARG A 35 11.39 0.90 2.91
C ARG A 35 10.22 0.35 2.10
N LEU A 36 9.14 0.01 2.77
CA LEU A 36 7.96 -0.53 2.09
C LEU A 36 7.37 0.49 1.13
N ARG A 37 7.33 1.75 1.55
CA ARG A 37 6.84 2.81 0.68
C ARG A 37 7.72 2.93 -0.57
N GLY A 38 9.02 2.84 -0.39
CA GLY A 38 9.93 2.88 -1.52
C GLY A 38 9.69 1.75 -2.50
N GLU A 39 9.40 0.56 -1.99
CA GLU A 39 9.10 -0.58 -2.84
C GLU A 39 7.85 -0.34 -3.66
N LEU A 40 6.81 0.22 -3.04
CA LEU A 40 5.58 0.52 -3.76
C LEU A 40 5.81 1.59 -4.82
N GLN A 41 6.57 2.61 -4.50
CA GLN A 41 6.87 3.66 -5.46
C GLN A 41 7.68 3.12 -6.64
N ALA A 42 8.58 2.21 -6.38
CA ALA A 42 9.36 1.58 -7.45
C ALA A 42 8.47 0.77 -8.39
N ASP A 43 7.36 0.26 -7.87
CA ASP A 43 6.37 -0.45 -8.68
C ASP A 43 5.45 0.48 -9.46
N GLY A 44 5.57 1.78 -9.25
CA GLY A 44 4.74 2.76 -9.96
C GLY A 44 3.54 3.23 -9.17
N TRP A 45 3.47 2.91 -7.88
CA TRP A 45 2.36 3.34 -7.06
C TRP A 45 2.67 4.66 -6.37
N THR A 46 1.64 5.50 -6.23
CA THR A 46 1.70 6.66 -5.35
C THR A 46 1.12 6.23 -4.02
N VAL A 47 1.90 6.38 -2.96
CA VAL A 47 1.49 5.95 -1.64
C VAL A 47 0.94 7.15 -0.89
N GLU A 48 -0.31 7.04 -0.45
CA GLU A 48 -0.96 8.11 0.32
C GLU A 48 -1.36 7.60 1.68
N THR A 49 -1.14 8.42 2.68
CA THR A 49 -1.51 8.09 4.04
C THR A 49 -2.82 8.79 4.37
N THR A 50 -3.80 8.03 4.82
CA THR A 50 -5.09 8.57 5.22
C THR A 50 -5.39 8.12 6.64
N ARG A 51 -6.49 8.64 7.19
CA ARG A 51 -6.92 8.24 8.52
C ARG A 51 -7.26 6.77 8.60
N THR A 52 -7.71 6.21 7.47
CA THR A 52 -8.14 4.82 7.45
C THR A 52 -7.01 3.88 7.05
N GLY A 53 -5.83 4.41 6.77
CA GLY A 53 -4.68 3.58 6.46
C GLY A 53 -3.96 4.05 5.22
N THR A 54 -3.24 3.15 4.59
CA THR A 54 -2.44 3.45 3.41
C THR A 54 -3.26 3.19 2.15
N THR A 55 -3.24 4.13 1.24
CA THR A 55 -3.95 4.04 -0.03
C THR A 55 -2.94 4.08 -1.16
N LEU A 56 -3.16 3.25 -2.17
CA LEU A 56 -2.30 3.21 -3.35
C LEU A 56 -3.04 3.78 -4.54
N ARG A 57 -2.34 4.60 -5.32
CA ARG A 57 -2.88 5.20 -6.54
C ARG A 57 -1.85 5.09 -7.64
N ARG A 58 -2.34 5.09 -8.84
CA ARG A 58 -1.45 5.13 -10.01
C ARG A 58 -1.37 6.50 -10.68
#